data_29842d51f0311e5d0d9adcbfe4f71202
#
_entry.id   29842d51f0311e5d0d9adcbfe4f71202
#
_cell.length_a   1.000
_cell.length_b   1.000
_cell.length_c   1.000
_cell.angle_alpha   90.00
_cell.angle_beta   90.00
_cell.angle_gamma   90.00
#
_symmetry.space_group_name_H-M   'P 1'
#
loop_
_entity.id
_entity.type
_entity.pdbx_description
1 polymer ?
#
loop_
_entity_poly.entity_id
_entity_poly.type
_entity_poly.pdbx_seq_one_letter_code
_entity_poly.pdbx_strand_id
1 'polypeptide(L)'
;MVWCNAHTLFSFIYGAPIWPSLFCCACGHARSRARSLILGLVRAMTASVEGGCLCGGVRYRLHGTGKQGSDCHCEDCRRASAAPYVTWCSFPSDAVELLSGELRQVPHASRLRFFASCCGTPLFIRDDASSGWIDITVASLDDPTSFPPQVAIWTEDKLPWVQLDPTRRAFPRSRDENG
;
A
#
# COMPACT_ATOMS: atom_id res chain seq x y z
N MET A 1 -11.24 -21.67 -46.39
CA MET A 1 -10.39 -21.28 -47.50
C MET A 1 -9.13 -20.72 -46.87
N VAL A 2 -8.10 -21.52 -46.58
CA VAL A 2 -7.03 -22.05 -47.41
C VAL A 2 -6.26 -20.93 -48.14
N TRP A 3 -5.00 -20.74 -47.74
CA TRP A 3 -3.72 -20.91 -48.42
C TRP A 3 -2.62 -20.29 -47.56
N CYS A 4 -1.72 -20.92 -47.04
CA CYS A 4 -0.42 -21.62 -47.25
C CYS A 4 0.41 -21.12 -48.47
N ASN A 5 1.68 -20.75 -48.17
CA ASN A 5 2.92 -21.18 -48.83
C ASN A 5 4.06 -20.25 -48.40
N ALA A 6 5.13 -20.67 -47.88
CA ALA A 6 6.17 -21.67 -48.17
C ALA A 6 7.36 -21.11 -49.01
N HIS A 7 8.53 -21.43 -48.48
CA HIS A 7 9.86 -21.59 -49.07
C HIS A 7 10.67 -20.35 -49.51
N THR A 8 11.88 -20.22 -49.00
CA THR A 8 13.06 -20.68 -49.75
C THR A 8 14.31 -20.74 -48.86
N LEU A 9 14.98 -21.87 -48.92
CA LEU A 9 16.33 -22.21 -48.50
C LEU A 9 17.42 -21.38 -49.19
N PHE A 10 18.48 -20.99 -48.47
CA PHE A 10 19.81 -20.88 -49.08
C PHE A 10 20.88 -21.26 -48.02
N SER A 11 21.48 -22.41 -48.26
CA SER A 11 22.78 -22.81 -47.70
C SER A 11 23.90 -22.20 -48.54
N PHE A 12 25.00 -21.79 -47.89
CA PHE A 12 26.36 -22.09 -48.31
C PHE A 12 27.41 -21.41 -47.42
N ILE A 13 28.15 -22.23 -46.66
CA ILE A 13 29.59 -22.42 -46.50
C ILE A 13 30.46 -21.15 -46.41
N TYR A 14 31.19 -20.98 -45.29
CA TYR A 14 32.64 -20.91 -45.16
C TYR A 14 33.09 -20.57 -43.74
N GLY A 15 34.00 -21.43 -43.25
CA GLY A 15 35.22 -21.06 -42.51
C GLY A 15 35.08 -20.53 -41.08
N ALA A 16 35.31 -21.38 -40.11
CA ALA A 16 35.63 -20.98 -38.75
C ALA A 16 37.11 -20.52 -38.63
N PRO A 17 37.41 -19.55 -37.78
CA PRO A 17 38.67 -19.56 -37.08
C PRO A 17 38.46 -19.88 -35.60
N ILE A 18 39.23 -20.87 -35.15
CA ILE A 18 39.41 -21.29 -33.77
C ILE A 18 40.12 -20.17 -33.01
N TRP A 19 39.51 -19.63 -31.97
CA TRP A 19 40.18 -18.78 -30.98
C TRP A 19 40.13 -19.44 -29.62
N PRO A 20 41.24 -19.41 -28.83
CA PRO A 20 41.35 -20.16 -27.62
C PRO A 20 40.57 -19.56 -26.47
N SER A 21 39.96 -20.45 -25.72
CA SER A 21 39.25 -20.23 -24.48
C SER A 21 40.12 -19.53 -23.43
N LEU A 22 39.89 -18.25 -23.17
CA LEU A 22 40.27 -17.63 -21.93
C LEU A 22 39.03 -17.57 -21.03
N PHE A 23 38.94 -18.56 -20.16
CA PHE A 23 37.97 -18.57 -19.06
C PHE A 23 38.28 -17.40 -18.11
N CYS A 24 37.52 -16.33 -18.24
CA CYS A 24 37.49 -15.26 -17.23
C CYS A 24 36.46 -15.64 -16.17
N CYS A 25 36.92 -16.15 -15.06
CA CYS A 25 36.15 -16.66 -13.92
C CYS A 25 35.60 -15.54 -13.02
N ALA A 26 35.34 -14.30 -13.54
CA ALA A 26 34.96 -13.16 -12.73
C ALA A 26 33.53 -12.64 -12.97
N CYS A 27 32.68 -13.27 -13.83
CA CYS A 27 31.34 -12.76 -14.16
C CYS A 27 30.18 -13.37 -13.37
N GLY A 28 30.42 -14.30 -12.44
CA GLY A 28 29.33 -15.00 -11.74
C GLY A 28 28.59 -14.19 -10.68
N HIS A 29 29.28 -13.26 -10.02
CA HIS A 29 28.70 -12.55 -8.85
C HIS A 29 27.90 -11.28 -9.20
N ALA A 30 28.18 -10.64 -10.33
CA ALA A 30 27.48 -9.43 -10.74
C ALA A 30 26.05 -9.70 -11.27
N ARG A 31 25.85 -10.84 -11.95
CA ARG A 31 24.54 -11.23 -12.50
C ARG A 31 23.53 -11.66 -11.45
N SER A 32 23.98 -12.20 -10.33
CA SER A 32 23.11 -12.63 -9.22
C SER A 32 22.53 -11.41 -8.48
N ARG A 33 23.36 -10.39 -8.23
CA ARG A 33 22.90 -9.16 -7.54
C ARG A 33 21.93 -8.33 -8.39
N ALA A 34 22.17 -8.21 -9.69
CA ALA A 34 21.27 -7.49 -10.60
C ALA A 34 19.91 -8.16 -10.72
N ARG A 35 19.86 -9.50 -10.81
CA ARG A 35 18.60 -10.26 -10.84
C ARG A 35 17.82 -10.12 -9.54
N SER A 36 18.50 -10.13 -8.39
CA SER A 36 17.84 -9.96 -7.07
C SER A 36 17.28 -8.55 -6.89
N LEU A 37 17.99 -7.53 -7.36
CA LEU A 37 17.52 -6.14 -7.33
C LEU A 37 16.34 -5.91 -8.27
N ILE A 38 16.37 -6.44 -9.49
CA ILE A 38 15.25 -6.34 -10.45
C ILE A 38 14.03 -7.10 -9.93
N LEU A 39 14.21 -8.29 -9.37
CA LEU A 39 13.11 -9.07 -8.77
C LEU A 39 12.51 -8.36 -7.56
N GLY A 40 13.33 -7.71 -6.74
CA GLY A 40 12.89 -6.88 -5.61
C GLY A 40 12.10 -5.64 -6.06
N LEU A 41 12.56 -4.93 -7.08
CA LEU A 41 11.87 -3.79 -7.68
C LEU A 41 10.54 -4.19 -8.35
N VAL A 42 10.52 -5.27 -9.12
CA VAL A 42 9.29 -5.80 -9.73
C VAL A 42 8.30 -6.25 -8.67
N ARG A 43 8.77 -6.88 -7.58
CA ARG A 43 7.90 -7.29 -6.47
C ARG A 43 7.33 -6.10 -5.69
N ALA A 44 8.12 -5.03 -5.52
CA ALA A 44 7.61 -3.78 -4.93
C ALA A 44 6.56 -3.09 -5.81
N MET A 45 6.70 -3.16 -7.13
CA MET A 45 5.74 -2.59 -8.08
C MET A 45 4.47 -3.43 -8.26
N THR A 46 4.46 -4.70 -7.83
CA THR A 46 3.29 -5.60 -7.91
C THR A 46 2.60 -5.82 -6.56
N ALA A 47 3.16 -5.32 -5.46
CA ALA A 47 2.52 -5.40 -4.15
C ALA A 47 1.25 -4.54 -4.16
N SER A 48 0.12 -5.14 -3.94
CA SER A 48 -1.15 -4.44 -3.78
C SER A 48 -1.96 -5.05 -2.66
N VAL A 49 -2.76 -4.20 -2.00
CA VAL A 49 -3.66 -4.60 -0.93
C VAL A 49 -5.07 -4.15 -1.33
N GLU A 50 -6.06 -5.00 -1.15
CA GLU A 50 -7.45 -4.65 -1.44
C GLU A 50 -8.25 -4.46 -0.15
N GLY A 51 -9.35 -3.74 -0.30
CA GLY A 51 -10.29 -3.51 0.77
C GLY A 51 -11.61 -2.98 0.26
N GLY A 52 -12.53 -2.72 1.18
CA GLY A 52 -13.84 -2.25 0.80
C GLY A 52 -14.72 -1.89 1.98
N CYS A 53 -15.94 -1.52 1.68
CA CYS A 53 -16.95 -1.17 2.67
C CYS A 53 -17.72 -2.40 3.17
N LEU A 54 -18.46 -2.23 4.26
CA LEU A 54 -19.24 -3.28 4.92
C LEU A 54 -20.18 -4.04 3.97
N CYS A 55 -20.87 -3.34 3.06
CA CYS A 55 -21.81 -3.99 2.13
C CYS A 55 -21.17 -4.48 0.83
N GLY A 56 -19.86 -4.27 0.63
CA GLY A 56 -19.13 -4.66 -0.57
C GLY A 56 -19.38 -3.77 -1.80
N GLY A 57 -20.25 -2.75 -1.71
CA GLY A 57 -20.56 -1.86 -2.82
C GLY A 57 -19.40 -0.95 -3.24
N VAL A 58 -18.54 -0.57 -2.30
CA VAL A 58 -17.28 0.13 -2.58
C VAL A 58 -16.13 -0.84 -2.39
N ARG A 59 -15.29 -0.93 -3.43
CA ARG A 59 -14.04 -1.71 -3.43
C ARG A 59 -12.89 -0.82 -3.87
N TYR A 60 -11.73 -1.01 -3.29
CA TYR A 60 -10.52 -0.28 -3.64
C TYR A 60 -9.29 -1.17 -3.61
N ARG A 61 -8.24 -0.72 -4.30
CA ARG A 61 -6.91 -1.32 -4.29
C ARG A 61 -5.89 -0.24 -3.94
N LEU A 62 -4.92 -0.64 -3.13
CA LEU A 62 -3.78 0.17 -2.72
C LEU A 62 -2.53 -0.39 -3.40
N HIS A 63 -1.83 0.45 -4.17
CA HIS A 63 -0.63 0.06 -4.87
C HIS A 63 0.63 0.40 -4.07
N GLY A 64 1.64 -0.45 -4.17
CA GLY A 64 2.93 -0.22 -3.52
C GLY A 64 2.95 -0.55 -2.04
N THR A 65 3.78 0.16 -1.28
CA THR A 65 4.04 -0.11 0.14
C THR A 65 3.48 1.01 1.02
N GLY A 66 2.62 0.65 1.95
CA GLY A 66 2.11 1.56 2.97
C GLY A 66 3.04 1.69 4.17
N LYS A 67 2.86 2.75 4.93
CA LYS A 67 3.46 2.89 6.28
C LYS A 67 2.63 2.11 7.28
N GLN A 68 3.30 1.56 8.29
CA GLN A 68 2.67 0.78 9.36
C GLN A 68 1.65 1.58 10.17
N GLY A 69 0.70 0.83 10.71
CA GLY A 69 -0.47 1.35 11.37
C GLY A 69 -0.24 2.07 12.69
N SER A 70 -1.19 2.93 13.03
CA SER A 70 -1.31 3.57 14.35
C SER A 70 -2.76 3.51 14.84
N ASP A 71 -2.95 3.26 16.13
CA ASP A 71 -4.23 3.43 16.79
C ASP A 71 -4.40 4.92 17.18
N CYS A 72 -5.35 5.59 16.55
CA CYS A 72 -5.64 7.00 16.81
C CYS A 72 -6.81 7.15 17.77
N HIS A 73 -6.56 7.75 18.94
CA HIS A 73 -7.54 7.94 20.01
C HIS A 73 -8.18 9.34 20.01
N CYS A 74 -7.84 10.24 19.07
CA CYS A 74 -8.37 11.59 19.06
C CYS A 74 -9.91 11.63 18.97
N GLU A 75 -10.49 12.68 19.51
CA GLU A 75 -11.96 12.85 19.54
C GLU A 75 -12.58 12.74 18.16
N ASP A 76 -11.97 13.36 17.13
CA ASP A 76 -12.47 13.35 15.77
C ASP A 76 -12.55 11.94 15.18
N CYS A 77 -11.50 11.12 15.38
CA CYS A 77 -11.49 9.75 14.87
C CYS A 77 -12.52 8.89 15.58
N ARG A 78 -12.64 9.04 16.91
CA ARG A 78 -13.66 8.34 17.69
C ARG A 78 -15.08 8.68 17.24
N ARG A 79 -15.39 9.98 17.10
CA ARG A 79 -16.73 10.44 16.68
C ARG A 79 -17.07 10.04 15.26
N ALA A 80 -16.09 10.15 14.33
CA ALA A 80 -16.31 9.82 12.92
C ALA A 80 -16.53 8.33 12.67
N SER A 81 -16.01 7.45 13.53
CA SER A 81 -16.15 6.00 13.40
C SER A 81 -17.13 5.37 14.40
N ALA A 82 -17.63 6.16 15.37
CA ALA A 82 -18.41 5.67 16.50
C ALA A 82 -17.70 4.53 17.26
N ALA A 83 -16.36 4.60 17.35
CA ALA A 83 -15.51 3.59 17.97
C ALA A 83 -14.53 4.22 18.99
N PRO A 84 -13.98 3.45 19.95
CA PRO A 84 -13.04 3.98 20.94
C PRO A 84 -11.73 4.53 20.36
N TYR A 85 -11.33 4.07 19.18
CA TYR A 85 -10.19 4.52 18.38
C TYR A 85 -10.32 3.98 16.96
N VAL A 86 -9.45 4.44 16.07
CA VAL A 86 -9.36 3.92 14.68
C VAL A 86 -7.93 3.53 14.40
N THR A 87 -7.73 2.35 13.84
CA THR A 87 -6.42 1.93 13.33
C THR A 87 -6.27 2.39 11.89
N TRP A 88 -5.22 3.17 11.64
CA TRP A 88 -4.88 3.73 10.35
C TRP A 88 -3.57 3.16 9.81
N CYS A 89 -3.48 2.92 8.51
CA CYS A 89 -2.23 2.80 7.77
C CYS A 89 -2.18 3.87 6.69
N SER A 90 -0.98 4.35 6.32
CA SER A 90 -0.83 5.46 5.38
C SER A 90 -0.24 4.98 4.06
N PHE A 91 -0.79 5.48 2.96
CA PHE A 91 -0.31 5.24 1.60
C PHE A 91 -0.10 6.58 0.88
N PRO A 92 0.73 6.63 -0.19
CA PRO A 92 0.71 7.77 -1.10
C PRO A 92 -0.69 8.01 -1.64
N SER A 93 -1.11 9.27 -1.78
CA SER A 93 -2.49 9.60 -2.20
C SER A 93 -2.83 9.08 -3.60
N ASP A 94 -1.83 8.94 -4.48
CA ASP A 94 -1.95 8.38 -5.83
C ASP A 94 -1.93 6.84 -5.87
N ALA A 95 -1.68 6.20 -4.74
CA ALA A 95 -1.69 4.74 -4.62
C ALA A 95 -3.11 4.13 -4.54
N VAL A 96 -4.14 4.95 -4.33
CA VAL A 96 -5.52 4.47 -4.15
C VAL A 96 -6.23 4.38 -5.50
N GLU A 97 -6.61 3.17 -5.88
CA GLU A 97 -7.45 2.88 -7.04
C GLU A 97 -8.84 2.47 -6.57
N LEU A 98 -9.87 3.19 -7.00
CA LEU A 98 -11.26 2.78 -6.74
C LEU A 98 -11.68 1.75 -7.79
N LEU A 99 -11.98 0.53 -7.35
CA LEU A 99 -12.39 -0.57 -8.23
C LEU A 99 -13.88 -0.58 -8.52
N SER A 100 -14.69 -0.19 -7.54
CA SER A 100 -16.16 -0.10 -7.68
C SER A 100 -16.77 0.85 -6.66
N GLY A 101 -17.99 1.31 -6.95
CA GLY A 101 -18.79 2.15 -6.10
C GLY A 101 -18.36 3.61 -6.09
N GLU A 102 -18.92 4.37 -5.15
CA GLU A 102 -18.69 5.80 -5.03
C GLU A 102 -18.36 6.17 -3.58
N LEU A 103 -17.47 7.15 -3.44
CA LEU A 103 -17.12 7.74 -2.16
C LEU A 103 -17.84 9.07 -1.98
N ARG A 104 -18.30 9.34 -0.77
CA ARG A 104 -18.61 10.67 -0.31
C ARG A 104 -17.47 11.22 0.51
N GLN A 105 -17.26 12.53 0.43
CA GLN A 105 -16.27 13.23 1.22
C GLN A 105 -16.92 14.33 2.05
N VAL A 106 -16.42 14.48 3.27
CA VAL A 106 -16.85 15.53 4.21
C VAL A 106 -15.60 16.24 4.72
N PRO A 107 -15.51 17.56 4.51
CA PRO A 107 -14.45 18.35 5.13
C PRO A 107 -14.73 18.51 6.63
N HIS A 108 -13.67 18.39 7.43
CA HIS A 108 -13.69 18.71 8.86
C HIS A 108 -12.32 19.25 9.26
N ALA A 109 -12.29 20.47 9.76
CA ALA A 109 -11.07 21.25 10.00
C ALA A 109 -10.17 21.26 8.75
N SER A 110 -8.91 20.86 8.84
CA SER A 110 -7.96 20.77 7.72
C SER A 110 -8.03 19.42 6.96
N ARG A 111 -9.00 18.55 7.27
CA ARG A 111 -9.05 17.17 6.80
C ARG A 111 -10.24 16.88 5.92
N LEU A 112 -10.06 15.98 4.96
CA LEU A 112 -11.12 15.35 4.19
C LEU A 112 -11.33 13.93 4.68
N ARG A 113 -12.54 13.57 5.06
CA ARG A 113 -12.96 12.22 5.43
C ARG A 113 -13.76 11.61 4.32
N PHE A 114 -13.44 10.38 3.95
CA PHE A 114 -14.10 9.65 2.87
C PHE A 114 -14.81 8.44 3.43
N PHE A 115 -16.02 8.22 2.98
CA PHE A 115 -16.82 7.07 3.34
C PHE A 115 -17.61 6.54 2.14
N ALA A 116 -17.99 5.27 2.23
CA ALA A 116 -18.78 4.63 1.19
C ALA A 116 -20.16 5.27 1.09
N SER A 117 -20.58 5.69 -0.13
CA SER A 117 -21.87 6.32 -0.35
C SER A 117 -23.05 5.37 -0.12
N CYS A 118 -22.82 4.06 -0.27
CA CYS A 118 -23.82 3.00 -0.17
C CYS A 118 -24.19 2.61 1.27
N CYS A 119 -23.24 2.63 2.21
CA CYS A 119 -23.47 2.12 3.57
C CYS A 119 -22.82 2.96 4.68
N GLY A 120 -22.14 4.06 4.32
CA GLY A 120 -21.56 4.97 5.29
C GLY A 120 -20.27 4.47 5.97
N THR A 121 -19.69 3.32 5.55
CA THR A 121 -18.42 2.84 6.12
C THR A 121 -17.33 3.87 5.93
N PRO A 122 -16.68 4.38 7.01
CA PRO A 122 -15.53 5.26 6.91
C PRO A 122 -14.33 4.50 6.36
N LEU A 123 -13.71 5.02 5.29
CA LEU A 123 -12.63 4.31 4.59
C LEU A 123 -11.30 5.05 4.65
N PHE A 124 -11.31 6.36 4.37
CA PHE A 124 -10.08 7.12 4.24
C PHE A 124 -10.17 8.46 4.96
N ILE A 125 -9.01 8.98 5.33
CA ILE A 125 -8.83 10.36 5.73
C ILE A 125 -7.60 10.91 5.04
N ARG A 126 -7.66 12.16 4.60
CA ARG A 126 -6.53 12.89 4.03
C ARG A 126 -6.44 14.24 4.72
N ASP A 127 -5.26 14.58 5.18
CA ASP A 127 -4.95 15.95 5.51
C ASP A 127 -5.08 16.77 4.22
N ASP A 128 -4.83 18.05 4.22
CA ASP A 128 -5.03 18.88 3.03
C ASP A 128 -4.36 18.27 1.77
N ALA A 129 -4.67 18.81 0.59
CA ALA A 129 -4.21 18.27 -0.68
C ALA A 129 -2.66 18.26 -0.84
N SER A 130 -1.94 18.97 0.02
CA SER A 130 -0.47 19.11 -0.02
C SER A 130 0.26 17.96 0.66
N SER A 131 -0.39 17.17 1.52
CA SER A 131 0.28 16.15 2.33
C SER A 131 0.88 15.00 1.51
N GLY A 132 0.37 14.74 0.29
CA GLY A 132 0.80 13.62 -0.56
C GLY A 132 0.46 12.22 0.00
N TRP A 133 -0.18 12.16 1.18
CA TRP A 133 -0.54 10.92 1.89
C TRP A 133 -2.02 10.84 2.16
N ILE A 134 -2.53 9.62 2.23
CA ILE A 134 -3.90 9.29 2.63
C ILE A 134 -3.84 8.17 3.65
N ASP A 135 -4.62 8.29 4.71
CA ASP A 135 -4.75 7.27 5.73
C ASP A 135 -5.95 6.39 5.45
N ILE A 136 -5.77 5.10 5.54
CA ILE A 136 -6.74 4.06 5.27
C ILE A 136 -7.14 3.40 6.57
N THR A 137 -8.43 3.17 6.80
CA THR A 137 -8.89 2.37 7.95
C THR A 137 -8.44 0.92 7.78
N VAL A 138 -7.57 0.45 8.65
CA VAL A 138 -7.01 -0.91 8.56
C VAL A 138 -8.12 -1.97 8.59
N ALA A 139 -9.16 -1.76 9.40
CA ALA A 139 -10.28 -2.68 9.50
C ALA A 139 -11.13 -2.78 8.21
N SER A 140 -10.94 -1.92 7.21
CA SER A 140 -11.60 -2.02 5.91
C SER A 140 -10.79 -2.78 4.86
N LEU A 141 -9.57 -3.22 5.18
CA LEU A 141 -8.77 -4.09 4.33
C LEU A 141 -9.31 -5.52 4.35
N ASP A 142 -9.14 -6.25 3.26
CA ASP A 142 -9.51 -7.67 3.18
C ASP A 142 -8.65 -8.52 4.10
N ASP A 143 -7.37 -8.15 4.25
CA ASP A 143 -6.48 -8.70 5.27
C ASP A 143 -5.95 -7.57 6.18
N PRO A 144 -6.67 -7.25 7.25
CA PRO A 144 -6.24 -6.22 8.20
C PRO A 144 -4.98 -6.61 8.99
N THR A 145 -4.60 -7.89 9.00
CA THR A 145 -3.39 -8.35 9.72
C THR A 145 -2.11 -7.91 9.04
N SER A 146 -2.17 -7.47 7.80
CA SER A 146 -1.03 -6.93 7.04
C SER A 146 -0.49 -5.61 7.58
N PHE A 147 -1.31 -4.86 8.35
CA PHE A 147 -0.94 -3.56 8.92
C PHE A 147 -1.24 -3.47 10.42
N PRO A 148 -0.59 -4.32 11.24
CA PRO A 148 -0.80 -4.25 12.69
C PRO A 148 -0.35 -2.89 13.22
N PRO A 149 -1.09 -2.29 14.16
CA PRO A 149 -0.70 -1.00 14.74
C PRO A 149 0.61 -1.13 15.51
N GLN A 150 1.54 -0.21 15.25
CA GLN A 150 2.86 -0.18 15.88
C GLN A 150 2.92 0.81 17.04
N VAL A 151 2.03 1.79 17.06
CA VAL A 151 1.97 2.82 18.07
C VAL A 151 0.53 3.23 18.36
N ALA A 152 0.31 3.86 19.49
CA ALA A 152 -0.91 4.59 19.84
C ALA A 152 -0.63 6.09 19.78
N ILE A 153 -1.49 6.87 19.15
CA ILE A 153 -1.37 8.33 19.03
C ILE A 153 -2.63 9.01 19.60
N TRP A 154 -2.48 10.27 20.00
CA TRP A 154 -3.53 11.08 20.64
C TRP A 154 -4.08 10.39 21.88
N THR A 155 -3.17 9.83 22.69
CA THR A 155 -3.55 9.07 23.89
C THR A 155 -4.03 9.97 25.03
N GLU A 156 -3.81 11.28 24.96
CA GLU A 156 -4.40 12.25 25.89
C GLU A 156 -5.94 12.28 25.78
N ASP A 157 -6.49 12.00 24.58
CA ASP A 157 -7.93 11.94 24.33
C ASP A 157 -8.54 10.54 24.54
N LYS A 158 -7.74 9.57 24.92
CA LYS A 158 -8.14 8.18 25.08
C LYS A 158 -9.28 8.04 26.09
N LEU A 159 -10.28 7.22 25.77
CA LEU A 159 -11.36 6.91 26.70
C LEU A 159 -10.81 6.14 27.92
N PRO A 160 -11.30 6.43 29.15
CA PRO A 160 -10.71 5.89 30.38
C PRO A 160 -10.67 4.36 30.45
N TRP A 161 -11.65 3.69 29.86
CA TRP A 161 -11.75 2.23 29.86
C TRP A 161 -10.90 1.53 28.80
N VAL A 162 -10.31 2.25 27.85
CA VAL A 162 -9.43 1.67 26.82
C VAL A 162 -8.06 1.40 27.41
N GLN A 163 -7.62 0.17 27.38
CA GLN A 163 -6.26 -0.20 27.79
C GLN A 163 -5.33 -0.12 26.58
N LEU A 164 -4.21 0.54 26.75
CA LEU A 164 -3.15 0.55 25.73
C LEU A 164 -2.29 -0.70 25.88
N ASP A 165 -1.80 -1.20 24.76
CA ASP A 165 -0.80 -2.27 24.76
C ASP A 165 0.53 -1.72 25.32
N PRO A 166 1.02 -2.23 26.46
CA PRO A 166 2.23 -1.72 27.10
C PRO A 166 3.51 -1.98 26.30
N THR A 167 3.46 -2.86 25.30
CA THR A 167 4.60 -3.18 24.44
C THR A 167 4.76 -2.19 23.29
N ARG A 168 3.74 -1.37 23.02
CA ARG A 168 3.73 -0.38 21.94
C ARG A 168 3.98 1.03 22.48
N ARG A 169 4.70 1.83 21.69
CA ARG A 169 4.91 3.24 22.04
C ARG A 169 3.58 4.00 21.98
N ALA A 170 3.35 4.81 22.99
CA ALA A 170 2.19 5.69 23.08
C ALA A 170 2.63 7.15 23.04
N PHE A 171 1.95 7.96 22.24
CA PHE A 171 2.20 9.39 22.08
C PHE A 171 0.97 10.17 22.55
N PRO A 172 1.14 11.17 23.43
CA PRO A 172 0.04 12.03 23.87
C PRO A 172 -0.70 12.67 22.68
N ARG A 173 0.03 13.11 21.66
CA ARG A 173 -0.45 13.72 20.40
C ARG A 173 0.05 12.98 19.18
N SER A 174 0.34 13.71 18.07
CA SER A 174 0.94 13.12 16.89
C SER A 174 2.37 12.61 17.15
N ARG A 175 2.87 11.77 16.25
CA ARG A 175 4.27 11.28 16.34
C ARG A 175 5.28 12.41 16.18
N ASP A 176 4.95 13.40 15.37
CA ASP A 176 5.89 14.44 14.89
C ASP A 176 6.04 15.58 15.93
N GLU A 177 5.12 15.70 16.90
CA GLU A 177 5.17 16.71 17.93
C GLU A 177 6.12 16.35 19.11
N ASN A 178 6.66 15.13 19.11
CA ASN A 178 7.53 14.61 20.17
C ASN A 178 8.91 14.16 19.65
N GLY A 179 9.26 14.53 18.41
CA GLY A 179 10.54 14.21 17.77
C GLY A 179 11.62 15.27 17.96
#